data_db329ef660a01852cf408334295c917b
#
_entry.id   db329ef660a01852cf408334295c917b
#
_cell.length_a   1.000
_cell.length_b   1.000
_cell.length_c   1.000
_cell.angle_alpha   90.00
_cell.angle_beta   90.00
_cell.angle_gamma   90.00
#
_symmetry.space_group_name_H-M   'P 1'
#
loop_
_entity.id
_entity.type
_entity.pdbx_description
1 polymer ?
#
loop_
_entity_poly.entity_id
_entity_poly.type
_entity_poly.pdbx_seq_one_letter_code
_entity_poly.pdbx_strand_id
1 'polypeptide(L)'
;MDYERQQHAPIYEALERFRKKRVVPFDVPGHKRGRGNPELTEFLGQKCVGVDVNSMKPLDNLCHPVSVIKEAEELAAEAFRADHAFFMVGGTTSSVQGLVLSVCKAGDEIILPRNVYKSVINALVLCGAIPVYVNPVSYTHLRAHET
;
A
#
# COMPACT_ATOMS: atom_id res chain seq x y z
N MET A 1 -3.50 12.23 -18.96
CA MET A 1 -4.11 11.02 -18.37
C MET A 1 -4.84 10.28 -19.47
N ASP A 2 -4.48 9.05 -19.72
CA ASP A 2 -5.16 8.16 -20.66
C ASP A 2 -6.30 7.44 -19.94
N TYR A 3 -7.54 7.85 -20.19
CA TYR A 3 -8.72 7.31 -19.50
C TYR A 3 -8.99 5.85 -19.82
N GLU A 4 -8.65 5.36 -21.00
CA GLU A 4 -8.81 3.95 -21.35
C GLU A 4 -7.82 3.10 -20.54
N ARG A 5 -6.58 3.55 -20.43
CA ARG A 5 -5.55 2.89 -19.64
C ARG A 5 -5.91 2.86 -18.15
N GLN A 6 -6.53 3.92 -17.61
CA GLN A 6 -6.97 4.01 -16.21
C GLN A 6 -8.17 3.09 -15.86
N GLN A 7 -8.82 2.48 -16.86
CA GLN A 7 -9.87 1.47 -16.61
C GLN A 7 -9.29 0.08 -16.29
N HIS A 8 -8.00 -0.14 -16.50
CA HIS A 8 -7.34 -1.39 -16.17
C HIS A 8 -7.03 -1.48 -14.66
N ALA A 9 -7.18 -2.68 -14.12
CA ALA A 9 -6.84 -3.03 -12.76
C ALA A 9 -5.84 -4.21 -12.76
N PRO A 10 -4.54 -3.97 -13.06
CA PRO A 10 -3.58 -5.03 -13.40
C PRO A 10 -3.48 -6.13 -12.34
N ILE A 11 -3.46 -5.76 -11.05
CA ILE A 11 -3.39 -6.71 -9.94
C ILE A 11 -4.66 -7.55 -9.86
N TYR A 12 -5.84 -6.91 -9.92
CA TYR A 12 -7.12 -7.60 -9.89
C TYR A 12 -7.25 -8.57 -11.07
N GLU A 13 -6.95 -8.12 -12.26
CA GLU A 13 -7.01 -8.92 -13.48
C GLU A 13 -6.06 -10.12 -13.44
N ALA A 14 -4.84 -9.91 -12.89
CA ALA A 14 -3.88 -10.98 -12.70
C ALA A 14 -4.37 -12.03 -11.70
N LEU A 15 -4.95 -11.59 -10.57
CA LEU A 15 -5.54 -12.47 -9.57
C LEU A 15 -6.72 -13.28 -10.13
N GLU A 16 -7.60 -12.65 -10.91
CA GLU A 16 -8.72 -13.33 -11.56
C GLU A 16 -8.23 -14.36 -12.59
N ARG A 17 -7.25 -14.00 -13.42
CA ARG A 17 -6.63 -14.95 -14.37
C ARG A 17 -5.96 -16.11 -13.63
N PHE A 18 -5.27 -15.82 -12.54
CA PHE A 18 -4.58 -16.83 -11.74
C PHE A 18 -5.56 -17.78 -11.03
N ARG A 19 -6.64 -17.24 -10.44
CA ARG A 19 -7.70 -18.02 -9.79
C ARG A 19 -8.35 -19.05 -10.75
N LYS A 20 -8.53 -18.67 -12.01
CA LYS A 20 -9.13 -19.53 -13.04
C LYS A 20 -8.20 -20.65 -13.51
N LYS A 21 -6.90 -20.55 -13.26
CA LYS A 21 -5.94 -21.59 -13.63
C LYS A 21 -6.11 -22.85 -12.76
N ARG A 22 -6.15 -24.01 -13.42
CA ARG A 22 -6.11 -25.31 -12.72
C ARG A 22 -4.67 -25.64 -12.34
N VAL A 23 -4.25 -25.12 -11.19
CA VAL A 23 -2.92 -25.35 -10.62
C VAL A 23 -3.09 -26.09 -9.30
N VAL A 24 -2.22 -27.06 -9.02
CA VAL A 24 -2.14 -27.70 -7.72
C VAL A 24 -1.29 -26.81 -6.81
N PRO A 25 -1.85 -26.22 -5.75
CA PRO A 25 -1.13 -25.29 -4.89
C PRO A 25 -0.23 -26.02 -3.89
N PHE A 26 1.08 -25.85 -4.03
CA PHE A 26 2.09 -26.26 -3.04
C PHE A 26 2.65 -25.07 -2.25
N ASP A 27 2.24 -23.87 -2.62
CA ASP A 27 2.57 -22.59 -2.03
C ASP A 27 1.78 -22.31 -0.74
N VAL A 28 2.15 -21.27 -0.02
CA VAL A 28 1.35 -20.67 1.07
C VAL A 28 0.30 -19.73 0.46
N PRO A 29 -0.82 -19.47 1.14
CA PRO A 29 -1.19 -19.93 2.50
C PRO A 29 -1.70 -21.36 2.57
N GLY A 30 -1.73 -21.91 3.81
CA GLY A 30 -2.03 -23.32 4.10
C GLY A 30 -3.42 -23.80 3.71
N HIS A 31 -4.40 -22.90 3.57
CA HIS A 31 -5.77 -23.24 3.11
C HIS A 31 -5.82 -23.64 1.62
N LYS A 32 -4.71 -23.49 0.88
CA LYS A 32 -4.59 -24.00 -0.51
C LYS A 32 -5.76 -23.57 -1.41
N ARG A 33 -6.07 -22.25 -1.41
CA ARG A 33 -7.21 -21.66 -2.13
C ARG A 33 -8.55 -22.27 -1.70
N GLY A 34 -8.67 -22.54 -0.40
CA GLY A 34 -9.86 -23.09 0.22
C GLY A 34 -9.94 -24.61 0.30
N ARG A 35 -9.08 -25.35 -0.42
CA ARG A 35 -9.12 -26.83 -0.41
C ARG A 35 -8.69 -27.45 0.92
N GLY A 36 -7.79 -26.78 1.64
CA GLY A 36 -7.25 -27.25 2.92
C GLY A 36 -8.08 -26.83 4.13
N ASN A 37 -9.09 -25.97 3.96
CA ASN A 37 -9.96 -25.52 5.04
C ASN A 37 -11.37 -25.21 4.51
N PRO A 38 -12.28 -26.20 4.49
CA PRO A 38 -13.66 -26.02 4.03
C PRO A 38 -14.46 -25.00 4.87
N GLU A 39 -14.29 -24.98 6.19
CA GLU A 39 -15.00 -24.06 7.08
C GLU A 39 -14.63 -22.60 6.78
N LEU A 40 -13.35 -22.33 6.59
CA LEU A 40 -12.88 -21.00 6.18
C LEU A 40 -13.44 -20.61 4.80
N THR A 41 -13.53 -21.57 3.90
CA THR A 41 -14.07 -21.36 2.56
C THR A 41 -15.55 -21.06 2.59
N GLU A 42 -16.32 -21.71 3.45
CA GLU A 42 -17.73 -21.44 3.67
C GLU A 42 -17.94 -20.03 4.26
N PHE A 43 -17.11 -19.67 5.25
CA PHE A 43 -17.20 -18.37 5.93
C PHE A 43 -16.83 -17.19 5.02
N LEU A 44 -15.70 -17.27 4.30
CA LEU A 44 -15.19 -16.16 3.47
C LEU A 44 -15.68 -16.20 2.00
N GLY A 45 -16.14 -17.33 1.54
CA GLY A 45 -16.50 -17.58 0.16
C GLY A 45 -15.32 -17.98 -0.73
N GLN A 46 -15.57 -18.90 -1.67
CA GLN A 46 -14.57 -19.46 -2.59
C GLN A 46 -13.82 -18.41 -3.43
N LYS A 47 -14.47 -17.29 -3.77
CA LYS A 47 -13.80 -16.22 -4.53
C LYS A 47 -12.72 -15.54 -3.71
N CYS A 48 -13.01 -15.24 -2.44
CA CYS A 48 -12.08 -14.59 -1.53
C CYS A 48 -10.85 -15.47 -1.27
N VAL A 49 -11.05 -16.70 -0.80
CA VAL A 49 -9.93 -17.62 -0.52
C VAL A 49 -9.18 -18.04 -1.79
N GLY A 50 -9.83 -17.97 -2.95
CA GLY A 50 -9.23 -18.30 -4.23
C GLY A 50 -8.21 -17.30 -4.75
N VAL A 51 -8.23 -16.06 -4.24
CA VAL A 51 -7.27 -14.98 -4.57
C VAL A 51 -6.28 -14.69 -3.45
N ASP A 52 -6.42 -15.34 -2.29
CA ASP A 52 -5.44 -15.27 -1.22
C ASP A 52 -4.25 -16.19 -1.55
N VAL A 53 -3.20 -15.56 -2.05
CA VAL A 53 -2.02 -16.23 -2.62
C VAL A 53 -0.76 -15.45 -2.28
N ASN A 54 0.38 -16.12 -2.28
CA ASN A 54 1.68 -15.51 -2.05
C ASN A 54 2.22 -14.80 -3.31
N SER A 55 3.28 -14.01 -3.13
CA SER A 55 4.09 -13.47 -4.24
C SER A 55 4.62 -14.61 -5.10
N MET A 56 4.43 -14.50 -6.40
CA MET A 56 4.93 -15.48 -7.37
C MET A 56 5.05 -14.83 -8.75
N LYS A 57 5.82 -15.43 -9.63
CA LYS A 57 6.13 -14.87 -10.96
C LYS A 57 4.91 -14.31 -11.73
N PRO A 58 3.72 -14.95 -11.75
CA PRO A 58 2.54 -14.39 -12.44
C PRO A 58 1.85 -13.22 -11.73
N LEU A 59 2.15 -12.99 -10.44
CA LEU A 59 1.49 -12.01 -9.57
C LEU A 59 2.45 -10.94 -9.06
N ASP A 60 3.71 -10.99 -9.50
CA ASP A 60 4.74 -10.04 -9.11
C ASP A 60 5.19 -10.16 -7.64
N ASN A 61 6.06 -9.25 -7.21
CA ASN A 61 6.56 -9.15 -5.85
C ASN A 61 6.56 -7.68 -5.41
N LEU A 62 5.82 -7.36 -4.36
CA LEU A 62 5.69 -5.99 -3.86
C LEU A 62 7.03 -5.37 -3.43
N CYS A 63 7.98 -6.17 -2.92
CA CYS A 63 9.30 -5.66 -2.53
C CYS A 63 10.21 -5.32 -3.74
N HIS A 64 9.87 -5.82 -4.92
CA HIS A 64 10.60 -5.55 -6.15
C HIS A 64 9.65 -5.70 -7.35
N PRO A 65 8.76 -4.73 -7.57
CA PRO A 65 7.76 -4.79 -8.62
C PRO A 65 8.40 -4.71 -10.01
N VAL A 66 8.05 -5.65 -10.89
CA VAL A 66 8.57 -5.70 -12.27
C VAL A 66 7.49 -5.98 -13.32
N SER A 67 6.26 -6.29 -12.89
CA SER A 67 5.15 -6.64 -13.78
C SER A 67 3.84 -6.01 -13.32
N VAL A 68 2.85 -6.79 -12.92
CA VAL A 68 1.49 -6.29 -12.64
C VAL A 68 1.38 -5.31 -11.47
N ILE A 69 2.25 -5.45 -10.45
CA ILE A 69 2.29 -4.47 -9.35
C ILE A 69 2.93 -3.17 -9.85
N LYS A 70 4.03 -3.28 -10.60
CA LYS A 70 4.67 -2.11 -11.21
C LYS A 70 3.72 -1.35 -12.14
N GLU A 71 2.98 -2.07 -13.00
CA GLU A 71 1.98 -1.47 -13.87
C GLU A 71 0.90 -0.73 -13.08
N ALA A 72 0.42 -1.31 -11.97
CA ALA A 72 -0.54 -0.66 -11.09
C ALA A 72 0.03 0.59 -10.40
N GLU A 73 1.31 0.57 -9.98
CA GLU A 73 2.01 1.74 -9.43
C GLU A 73 2.18 2.84 -10.48
N GLU A 74 2.48 2.50 -11.72
CA GLU A 74 2.56 3.45 -12.83
C GLU A 74 1.20 4.11 -13.12
N LEU A 75 0.12 3.34 -13.12
CA LEU A 75 -1.24 3.87 -13.26
C LEU A 75 -1.61 4.80 -12.11
N ALA A 76 -1.24 4.45 -10.89
CA ALA A 76 -1.45 5.31 -9.72
C ALA A 76 -0.63 6.62 -9.84
N ALA A 77 0.64 6.54 -10.22
CA ALA A 77 1.48 7.71 -10.44
C ALA A 77 0.87 8.64 -11.49
N GLU A 78 0.39 8.11 -12.62
CA GLU A 78 -0.29 8.88 -13.66
C GLU A 78 -1.57 9.55 -13.14
N ALA A 79 -2.41 8.82 -12.38
CA ALA A 79 -3.65 9.34 -11.82
C ALA A 79 -3.41 10.51 -10.85
N PHE A 80 -2.37 10.42 -10.02
CA PHE A 80 -1.99 11.46 -9.06
C PHE A 80 -1.01 12.50 -9.62
N ARG A 81 -0.63 12.40 -10.89
CA ARG A 81 0.37 13.27 -11.56
C ARG A 81 1.69 13.32 -10.79
N ALA A 82 2.12 12.17 -10.28
CA ALA A 82 3.39 11.97 -9.60
C ALA A 82 4.38 11.25 -10.52
N ASP A 83 5.68 11.42 -10.27
CA ASP A 83 6.72 10.70 -11.01
C ASP A 83 6.72 9.21 -10.67
N HIS A 84 6.41 8.89 -9.41
CA HIS A 84 6.35 7.52 -8.90
C HIS A 84 5.22 7.36 -7.87
N ALA A 85 4.69 6.15 -7.78
CA ALA A 85 3.82 5.71 -6.69
C ALA A 85 4.34 4.38 -6.14
N PHE A 86 4.19 4.17 -4.84
CA PHE A 86 4.63 2.96 -4.14
C PHE A 86 3.50 2.42 -3.29
N PHE A 87 3.18 1.14 -3.44
CA PHE A 87 2.16 0.50 -2.62
C PHE A 87 2.75 -0.01 -1.31
N MET A 88 2.13 0.38 -0.21
CA MET A 88 2.56 0.05 1.14
C MET A 88 1.51 -0.78 1.87
N VAL A 89 1.84 -2.02 2.25
CA VAL A 89 0.91 -2.92 2.96
C VAL A 89 0.78 -2.62 4.45
N GLY A 90 1.72 -1.88 5.03
CA GLY A 90 1.69 -1.48 6.46
C GLY A 90 0.79 -0.28 6.76
N GLY A 91 -0.03 0.15 5.80
CA GLY A 91 -0.96 1.28 5.92
C GLY A 91 -0.26 2.64 5.94
N THR A 92 -1.05 3.70 6.14
CA THR A 92 -0.58 5.09 6.15
C THR A 92 0.54 5.33 7.17
N THR A 93 0.52 4.64 8.30
CA THR A 93 1.59 4.73 9.32
C THR A 93 2.95 4.37 8.73
N SER A 94 3.06 3.22 8.05
CA SER A 94 4.31 2.80 7.41
C SER A 94 4.72 3.72 6.27
N SER A 95 3.74 4.22 5.50
CA SER A 95 3.99 5.15 4.39
C SER A 95 4.59 6.46 4.90
N VAL A 96 4.00 7.05 5.95
CA VAL A 96 4.50 8.30 6.56
C VAL A 96 5.87 8.09 7.20
N GLN A 97 6.08 6.98 7.91
CA GLN A 97 7.38 6.67 8.49
C GLN A 97 8.44 6.47 7.39
N GLY A 98 8.13 5.70 6.36
CA GLY A 98 9.03 5.50 5.23
C GLY A 98 9.39 6.80 4.53
N LEU A 99 8.42 7.69 4.32
CA LEU A 99 8.64 9.01 3.73
C LEU A 99 9.62 9.85 4.58
N VAL A 100 9.36 10.00 5.89
CA VAL A 100 10.23 10.77 6.78
C VAL A 100 11.64 10.18 6.81
N LEU A 101 11.76 8.85 6.96
CA LEU A 101 13.06 8.16 6.98
C LEU A 101 13.84 8.27 5.66
N SER A 102 13.14 8.48 4.53
CA SER A 102 13.80 8.63 3.22
C SER A 102 14.37 10.03 2.98
N VAL A 103 13.83 11.05 3.65
CA VAL A 103 14.21 12.45 3.42
C VAL A 103 14.93 13.10 4.60
N CYS A 104 14.86 12.53 5.79
CA CYS A 104 15.47 13.07 7.01
C CYS A 104 16.48 12.09 7.60
N LYS A 105 17.53 12.64 8.17
CA LYS A 105 18.56 11.94 8.96
C LYS A 105 18.77 12.65 10.32
N ALA A 106 19.56 12.06 11.20
CA ALA A 106 19.84 12.61 12.52
C ALA A 106 20.40 14.04 12.43
N GLY A 107 19.75 14.95 13.16
CA GLY A 107 20.10 16.38 13.22
C GLY A 107 19.46 17.25 12.14
N ASP A 108 18.79 16.69 11.15
CA ASP A 108 18.03 17.48 10.19
C ASP A 108 16.79 18.11 10.85
N GLU A 109 16.44 19.32 10.45
CA GLU A 109 15.21 19.99 10.91
C GLU A 109 14.05 19.72 9.96
N ILE A 110 12.87 19.41 10.53
CA ILE A 110 11.63 19.21 9.77
C ILE A 110 10.51 20.08 10.34
N ILE A 111 9.86 20.85 9.48
CA ILE A 111 8.73 21.71 9.86
C ILE A 111 7.47 20.86 9.93
N LEU A 112 6.80 20.87 11.07
CA LEU A 112 5.61 20.07 11.33
C LEU A 112 4.52 20.89 12.00
N PRO A 113 3.24 20.69 11.68
CA PRO A 113 2.15 21.22 12.51
C PRO A 113 2.14 20.51 13.86
N ARG A 114 1.77 21.21 14.93
CA ARG A 114 1.78 20.64 16.29
C ARG A 114 0.77 19.50 16.49
N ASN A 115 -0.23 19.39 15.62
CA ASN A 115 -1.27 18.37 15.66
C ASN A 115 -1.01 17.18 14.71
N VAL A 116 0.25 16.88 14.39
CA VAL A 116 0.62 15.73 13.55
C VAL A 116 0.22 14.39 14.19
N TYR A 117 0.03 13.41 13.34
CA TYR A 117 -0.19 12.04 13.78
C TYR A 117 1.04 11.46 14.50
N LYS A 118 0.78 10.56 15.45
CA LYS A 118 1.81 9.85 16.22
C LYS A 118 2.83 9.13 15.33
N SER A 119 2.43 8.68 14.14
CA SER A 119 3.33 8.05 13.17
C SER A 119 4.49 8.96 12.73
N VAL A 120 4.23 10.27 12.57
CA VAL A 120 5.28 11.26 12.25
C VAL A 120 6.26 11.38 13.43
N ILE A 121 5.75 11.52 14.65
CA ILE A 121 6.59 11.61 15.86
C ILE A 121 7.45 10.35 16.02
N ASN A 122 6.87 9.17 15.80
CA ASN A 122 7.62 7.92 15.83
C ASN A 122 8.72 7.87 14.77
N ALA A 123 8.47 8.41 13.58
CA ALA A 123 9.49 8.51 12.54
C ALA A 123 10.66 9.42 12.96
N LEU A 124 10.37 10.56 13.62
CA LEU A 124 11.42 11.45 14.14
C LEU A 124 12.29 10.76 15.18
N VAL A 125 11.68 9.98 16.07
CA VAL A 125 12.44 9.18 17.07
C VAL A 125 13.36 8.17 16.38
N LEU A 126 12.89 7.55 15.28
CA LEU A 126 13.67 6.56 14.54
C LEU A 126 14.84 7.19 13.76
N CYS A 127 14.64 8.35 13.11
CA CYS A 127 15.68 8.99 12.30
C CYS A 127 16.53 10.02 13.06
N GLY A 128 16.07 10.48 14.23
CA GLY A 128 16.79 11.52 15.00
C GLY A 128 16.65 12.93 14.44
N ALA A 129 15.65 13.19 13.60
CA ALA A 129 15.35 14.52 13.09
C ALA A 129 14.72 15.41 14.17
N ILE A 130 14.96 16.72 14.07
CA ILE A 130 14.53 17.74 15.04
C ILE A 130 13.26 18.43 14.53
N PRO A 131 12.11 18.33 15.25
CA PRO A 131 10.89 18.97 14.82
C PRO A 131 10.89 20.48 15.08
N VAL A 132 10.56 21.25 14.07
CA VAL A 132 10.24 22.69 14.18
C VAL A 132 8.73 22.82 14.09
N TYR A 133 8.06 23.07 15.22
CA TYR A 133 6.62 23.08 15.29
C TYR A 133 5.99 24.41 14.86
N VAL A 134 5.01 24.32 13.97
CA VAL A 134 4.11 25.42 13.63
C VAL A 134 2.77 25.16 14.30
N ASN A 135 2.24 26.18 15.00
CA ASN A 135 0.93 26.07 15.62
C ASN A 135 -0.16 26.20 14.54
N PRO A 136 -1.13 25.27 14.50
CA PRO A 136 -2.28 25.43 13.62
C PRO A 136 -3.10 26.65 14.01
N VAL A 137 -3.54 27.42 13.02
CA VAL A 137 -4.50 28.52 13.26
C VAL A 137 -5.90 27.93 13.36
N SER A 138 -6.64 28.30 14.42
CA SER A 138 -8.02 27.86 14.59
C SER A 138 -8.96 28.80 13.83
N TYR A 139 -9.37 28.38 12.63
CA TYR A 139 -10.51 29.00 11.95
C TYR A 139 -11.76 28.16 12.26
N THR A 140 -12.82 28.82 12.74
CA THR A 140 -14.05 28.15 13.20
C THR A 140 -14.81 27.40 12.10
N HIS A 141 -14.43 27.54 10.84
CA HIS A 141 -15.12 26.98 9.67
C HIS A 141 -14.21 26.33 8.62
N LEU A 142 -12.90 26.26 8.86
CA LEU A 142 -11.95 25.58 7.99
C LEU A 142 -11.10 24.62 8.82
N ARG A 143 -11.68 23.50 9.18
CA ARG A 143 -10.87 22.30 9.43
C ARG A 143 -10.46 21.78 8.06
N ALA A 144 -9.17 21.59 7.83
CA ALA A 144 -8.73 20.76 6.71
C ALA A 144 -9.45 19.43 6.86
N HIS A 145 -10.31 19.10 5.90
CA HIS A 145 -10.85 17.77 5.84
C HIS A 145 -9.72 16.87 5.38
N GLU A 146 -9.17 16.13 6.33
CA GLU A 146 -8.35 14.99 6.02
C GLU A 146 -9.29 13.96 5.39
N THR A 147 -9.15 13.79 4.10
CA THR A 147 -9.78 12.71 3.35
C THR A 147 -8.85 11.52 3.33
#